data_29b6eec15c903afbcc377d3689b0d5e2
#
_entry.id   29b6eec15c903afbcc377d3689b0d5e2
#
_cell.length_a   1.000
_cell.length_b   1.000
_cell.length_c   1.000
_cell.angle_alpha   90.00
_cell.angle_beta   90.00
_cell.angle_gamma   90.00
#
_symmetry.space_group_name_H-M   'P 1'
#
loop_
_entity.id
_entity.type
_entity.pdbx_description
1 polymer ?
#
loop_
_entity_poly.entity_id
_entity_poly.type
_entity_poly.pdbx_seq_one_letter_code
_entity_poly.pdbx_strand_id
1 'polypeptide(L)'
;MLDQAGNAIHGLQKINALKPDVVFLDIEMPQVTGIELLSMLDPDTMPAVVFVTAYDQYALQAFEDNAFDYLLKPVDPTRLDKTVCRLVKAFKKQEVNQDFSAITRELEHVPCIGHNRIMLVPIADIEVAFSDLSGVSIQTSERTATSQLTLKVIEEKTHLIRCHRQYLVNPKAIREIKLLEQGLAEIVTQSGHNAPVSRRYLKVLKEKLGFS
;
A
#
# COMPACT_ATOMS: atom_id res chain seq x y z
N MET A 1 14.50 16.73 10.51
CA MET A 1 13.41 16.26 11.38
C MET A 1 12.43 17.40 11.55
N LEU A 2 11.14 17.18 11.23
CA LEU A 2 10.14 18.26 11.29
C LEU A 2 9.71 18.53 12.73
N ASP A 3 9.35 17.47 13.48
CA ASP A 3 8.85 17.60 14.86
C ASP A 3 8.93 16.25 15.59
N GLN A 4 8.64 16.25 16.90
CA GLN A 4 8.59 15.07 17.77
C GLN A 4 7.32 15.06 18.61
N ALA A 5 6.83 13.87 18.97
CA ALA A 5 5.70 13.67 19.86
C ALA A 5 6.06 12.67 20.98
N GLY A 6 5.67 12.98 22.20
CA GLY A 6 5.92 12.14 23.36
C GLY A 6 4.87 11.05 23.62
N ASN A 7 3.78 11.01 22.86
CA ASN A 7 2.73 10.00 22.92
C ASN A 7 1.96 9.89 21.60
N ALA A 8 1.15 8.84 21.47
CA ALA A 8 0.40 8.54 20.26
C ALA A 8 -0.60 9.63 19.87
N ILE A 9 -1.31 10.23 20.83
CA ILE A 9 -2.34 11.26 20.55
C ILE A 9 -1.69 12.50 19.95
N HIS A 10 -0.61 13.02 20.55
CA HIS A 10 0.14 14.12 19.99
C HIS A 10 0.79 13.76 18.66
N GLY A 11 1.25 12.51 18.50
CA GLY A 11 1.77 11.97 17.25
C GLY A 11 0.72 12.07 16.13
N LEU A 12 -0.48 11.58 16.38
CA LEU A 12 -1.59 11.61 15.43
C LEU A 12 -1.97 13.04 15.02
N GLN A 13 -2.04 13.97 15.99
CA GLN A 13 -2.31 15.39 15.71
C GLN A 13 -1.25 16.00 14.80
N LYS A 14 0.04 15.75 15.08
CA LYS A 14 1.15 16.27 14.29
C LYS A 14 1.22 15.65 12.89
N ILE A 15 0.96 14.34 12.76
CA ILE A 15 0.89 13.67 11.46
C ILE A 15 -0.18 14.33 10.59
N ASN A 16 -1.37 14.56 11.14
CA ASN A 16 -2.47 15.18 10.41
C ASN A 16 -2.20 16.65 10.04
N ALA A 17 -1.53 17.41 10.92
CA ALA A 17 -1.22 18.81 10.70
C ALA A 17 -0.04 19.03 9.74
N LEU A 18 1.04 18.28 9.91
CA LEU A 18 2.31 18.48 9.19
C LEU A 18 2.42 17.63 7.92
N LYS A 19 1.61 16.56 7.81
CA LYS A 19 1.61 15.61 6.69
C LYS A 19 3.04 15.18 6.30
N PRO A 20 3.82 14.63 7.26
CA PRO A 20 5.19 14.23 6.98
C PRO A 20 5.23 13.07 5.99
N ASP A 21 6.30 12.96 5.21
CA ASP A 21 6.51 11.83 4.29
C ASP A 21 6.86 10.55 5.05
N VAL A 22 7.56 10.67 6.19
CA VAL A 22 8.05 9.54 7.00
C VAL A 22 7.82 9.80 8.48
N VAL A 23 7.41 8.76 9.19
CA VAL A 23 7.29 8.75 10.66
C VAL A 23 8.09 7.59 11.22
N PHE A 24 9.02 7.89 12.16
CA PHE A 24 9.63 6.89 13.01
C PHE A 24 8.80 6.76 14.28
N LEU A 25 8.31 5.56 14.58
CA LEU A 25 7.29 5.33 15.59
C LEU A 25 7.73 4.22 16.55
N ASP A 26 7.69 4.48 17.85
CA ASP A 26 7.81 3.41 18.83
C ASP A 26 6.48 2.63 18.92
N ILE A 27 6.56 1.35 19.17
CA ILE A 27 5.37 0.52 19.42
C ILE A 27 4.85 0.72 20.82
N GLU A 28 5.74 0.67 21.81
CA GLU A 28 5.36 0.81 23.22
C GLU A 28 5.30 2.29 23.61
N MET A 29 4.08 2.81 23.63
CA MET A 29 3.79 4.17 24.08
C MET A 29 2.65 4.14 25.12
N PRO A 30 2.62 5.12 26.07
CA PRO A 30 1.56 5.20 27.05
C PRO A 30 0.18 5.38 26.39
N GLN A 31 -0.84 4.70 26.92
CA GLN A 31 -2.27 4.76 26.56
C GLN A 31 -2.61 4.12 25.20
N VAL A 32 -1.89 4.43 24.15
CA VAL A 32 -2.14 3.92 22.78
C VAL A 32 -0.81 3.48 22.20
N THR A 33 -0.76 2.26 21.73
CA THR A 33 0.44 1.68 21.09
C THR A 33 0.69 2.28 19.70
N GLY A 34 1.92 2.15 19.20
CA GLY A 34 2.24 2.57 17.83
C GLY A 34 1.46 1.80 16.76
N ILE A 35 1.12 0.54 17.01
CA ILE A 35 0.30 -0.27 16.10
C ILE A 35 -1.14 0.24 16.09
N GLU A 36 -1.72 0.54 17.24
CA GLU A 36 -3.06 1.15 17.32
C GLU A 36 -3.07 2.52 16.65
N LEU A 37 -2.04 3.35 16.85
CA LEU A 37 -1.92 4.64 16.14
C LEU A 37 -1.88 4.43 14.63
N LEU A 38 -1.12 3.44 14.13
CA LEU A 38 -1.07 3.13 12.71
C LEU A 38 -2.46 2.79 12.15
N SER A 39 -3.26 2.03 12.90
CA SER A 39 -4.64 1.67 12.49
C SER A 39 -5.61 2.86 12.49
N MET A 40 -5.29 3.95 13.21
CA MET A 40 -6.08 5.19 13.23
C MET A 40 -5.74 6.13 12.06
N LEU A 41 -4.61 5.93 11.38
CA LEU A 41 -4.23 6.74 10.22
C LEU A 41 -5.07 6.38 9.00
N ASP A 42 -5.37 7.38 8.18
CA ASP A 42 -6.02 7.16 6.89
C ASP A 42 -5.02 6.47 5.94
N PRO A 43 -5.33 5.25 5.45
CA PRO A 43 -4.43 4.50 4.58
C PRO A 43 -4.03 5.21 3.29
N ASP A 44 -4.88 6.12 2.80
CA ASP A 44 -4.65 6.83 1.53
C ASP A 44 -3.70 8.04 1.69
N THR A 45 -3.55 8.54 2.93
CA THR A 45 -2.76 9.75 3.22
C THR A 45 -1.70 9.53 4.30
N MET A 46 -1.58 8.29 4.82
CA MET A 46 -0.61 7.98 5.86
C MET A 46 0.84 8.09 5.35
N PRO A 47 1.75 8.58 6.21
CA PRO A 47 3.18 8.59 5.90
C PRO A 47 3.76 7.18 5.81
N ALA A 48 4.96 7.05 5.26
CA ALA A 48 5.74 5.83 5.43
C ALA A 48 6.11 5.67 6.91
N VAL A 49 5.62 4.60 7.56
CA VAL A 49 5.88 4.35 8.98
C VAL A 49 7.01 3.36 9.15
N VAL A 50 8.05 3.75 9.88
CA VAL A 50 9.15 2.90 10.30
C VAL A 50 9.06 2.71 11.81
N PHE A 51 8.82 1.47 12.24
CA PHE A 51 8.82 1.18 13.67
C PHE A 51 10.25 1.14 14.22
N VAL A 52 10.45 1.73 15.43
CA VAL A 52 11.71 1.72 16.16
C VAL A 52 11.41 1.33 17.61
N THR A 53 11.62 0.08 17.96
CA THR A 53 11.20 -0.47 19.26
C THR A 53 12.21 -1.44 19.86
N ALA A 54 12.10 -1.71 21.16
CA ALA A 54 12.90 -2.72 21.85
C ALA A 54 12.36 -4.15 21.69
N TYR A 55 11.18 -4.33 21.13
CA TYR A 55 10.47 -5.61 21.07
C TYR A 55 10.50 -6.20 19.66
N ASP A 56 10.94 -7.44 19.54
CA ASP A 56 11.00 -8.18 18.27
C ASP A 56 9.69 -8.91 17.92
N GLN A 57 8.89 -9.24 18.91
CA GLN A 57 7.64 -10.01 18.77
C GLN A 57 6.57 -9.33 17.89
N TYR A 58 6.61 -8.02 17.74
CA TYR A 58 5.65 -7.26 16.93
C TYR A 58 6.06 -7.11 15.45
N ALA A 59 7.23 -7.64 15.06
CA ALA A 59 7.74 -7.46 13.71
C ALA A 59 6.77 -8.01 12.64
N LEU A 60 6.21 -9.20 12.87
CA LEU A 60 5.25 -9.81 11.94
C LEU A 60 3.98 -8.96 11.81
N GLN A 61 3.41 -8.54 12.93
CA GLN A 61 2.21 -7.69 12.96
C GLN A 61 2.45 -6.32 12.30
N ALA A 62 3.63 -5.71 12.53
CA ALA A 62 3.99 -4.45 11.88
C ALA A 62 4.01 -4.56 10.36
N PHE A 63 4.46 -5.69 9.82
CA PHE A 63 4.42 -5.95 8.38
C PHE A 63 2.99 -6.20 7.85
N GLU A 64 2.17 -6.92 8.60
CA GLU A 64 0.74 -7.12 8.27
C GLU A 64 -0.02 -5.79 8.25
N ASP A 65 0.32 -4.86 9.16
CA ASP A 65 -0.25 -3.52 9.23
C ASP A 65 0.40 -2.49 8.28
N ASN A 66 1.27 -2.94 7.36
CA ASN A 66 1.96 -2.13 6.33
C ASN A 66 2.93 -1.08 6.85
N ALA A 67 3.67 -1.36 7.89
CA ALA A 67 4.87 -0.59 8.18
C ALA A 67 5.86 -0.66 7.00
N PHE A 68 6.50 0.45 6.71
CA PHE A 68 7.54 0.52 5.68
C PHE A 68 8.78 -0.29 6.09
N ASP A 69 9.15 -0.24 7.35
CA ASP A 69 10.28 -0.99 7.92
C ASP A 69 10.16 -1.12 9.44
N TYR A 70 11.05 -1.95 10.01
CA TYR A 70 11.11 -2.26 11.44
C TYR A 70 12.56 -2.26 11.91
N LEU A 71 12.87 -1.46 12.94
CA LEU A 71 14.20 -1.32 13.53
C LEU A 71 14.16 -1.68 15.02
N LEU A 72 15.05 -2.58 15.45
CA LEU A 72 15.20 -2.92 16.85
C LEU A 72 16.16 -1.96 17.56
N LYS A 73 15.83 -1.59 18.78
CA LYS A 73 16.73 -0.86 19.70
C LYS A 73 17.67 -1.86 20.39
N PRO A 74 18.98 -1.53 20.51
CA PRO A 74 19.67 -0.37 20.00
C PRO A 74 19.75 -0.37 18.46
N VAL A 75 19.46 0.75 17.83
CA VAL A 75 19.40 0.83 16.37
C VAL A 75 20.80 0.67 15.78
N ASP A 76 20.99 -0.35 14.97
CA ASP A 76 22.21 -0.54 14.20
C ASP A 76 22.31 0.52 13.09
N PRO A 77 23.41 1.30 13.00
CA PRO A 77 23.58 2.34 12.00
C PRO A 77 23.49 1.81 10.57
N THR A 78 24.04 0.65 10.30
CA THR A 78 24.02 0.02 8.96
C THR A 78 22.59 -0.35 8.55
N ARG A 79 21.79 -0.81 9.52
CA ARG A 79 20.38 -1.16 9.31
C ARG A 79 19.54 0.10 9.07
N LEU A 80 19.80 1.18 9.82
CA LEU A 80 19.16 2.47 9.62
C LEU A 80 19.48 3.05 8.24
N ASP A 81 20.75 3.01 7.82
CA ASP A 81 21.17 3.49 6.50
C ASP A 81 20.45 2.74 5.37
N LYS A 82 20.30 1.41 5.48
CA LYS A 82 19.53 0.62 4.51
C LYS A 82 18.06 1.08 4.45
N THR A 83 17.43 1.31 5.59
CA THR A 83 16.06 1.81 5.68
C THR A 83 15.92 3.19 5.03
N VAL A 84 16.84 4.12 5.34
CA VAL A 84 16.86 5.47 4.74
C VAL A 84 17.08 5.40 3.23
N CYS A 85 18.02 4.56 2.76
CA CYS A 85 18.22 4.37 1.32
C CYS A 85 16.97 3.84 0.62
N ARG A 86 16.20 2.94 1.26
CA ARG A 86 14.94 2.43 0.72
C ARG A 86 13.86 3.52 0.68
N LEU A 87 13.73 4.33 1.75
CA LEU A 87 12.85 5.48 1.80
C LEU A 87 13.16 6.47 0.67
N VAL A 88 14.42 6.91 0.57
CA VAL A 88 14.83 7.85 -0.49
C VAL A 88 14.53 7.30 -1.89
N LYS A 89 14.77 6.01 -2.12
CA LYS A 89 14.42 5.39 -3.40
C LYS A 89 12.92 5.35 -3.65
N ALA A 90 12.11 5.07 -2.62
CA ALA A 90 10.65 5.05 -2.74
C ALA A 90 10.10 6.45 -3.06
N PHE A 91 10.59 7.51 -2.39
CA PHE A 91 10.15 8.88 -2.64
C PHE A 91 10.65 9.44 -3.98
N LYS A 92 11.91 9.17 -4.37
CA LYS A 92 12.40 9.54 -5.71
C LYS A 92 11.61 8.87 -6.84
N LYS A 93 11.14 7.62 -6.63
CA LYS A 93 10.23 6.97 -7.58
C LYS A 93 8.87 7.68 -7.67
N GLN A 94 8.37 8.24 -6.57
CA GLN A 94 7.13 9.04 -6.59
C GLN A 94 7.29 10.35 -7.37
N GLU A 95 8.42 11.03 -7.26
CA GLU A 95 8.70 12.26 -8.06
C GLU A 95 8.75 11.96 -9.56
N VAL A 96 9.41 10.88 -9.97
CA VAL A 96 9.45 10.45 -11.38
C VAL A 96 8.04 10.05 -11.88
N ASN A 97 7.19 9.49 -11.01
CA ASN A 97 5.82 9.15 -11.37
C ASN A 97 4.89 10.38 -11.45
N GLN A 98 5.22 11.52 -10.80
CA GLN A 98 4.46 12.76 -10.95
C GLN A 98 4.60 13.37 -12.35
N ASP A 99 5.75 13.20 -13.03
CA ASP A 99 5.92 13.62 -14.41
C ASP A 99 5.06 12.79 -15.39
N PHE A 100 4.77 11.52 -15.07
CA PHE A 100 3.82 10.69 -15.82
C PHE A 100 2.35 11.02 -15.53
N SER A 101 2.03 11.68 -14.40
CA SER A 101 0.66 12.08 -14.08
C SER A 101 0.15 13.24 -14.95
N ALA A 102 1.03 14.00 -15.58
CA ALA A 102 0.69 15.10 -16.47
C ALA A 102 0.08 14.66 -17.83
N ILE A 103 0.15 13.35 -18.16
CA ILE A 103 -0.47 12.80 -19.37
C ILE A 103 -1.91 12.42 -19.02
N THR A 104 -2.85 13.25 -19.44
CA THR A 104 -4.31 13.11 -19.24
C THR A 104 -4.96 11.91 -19.99
N ARG A 105 -4.18 11.00 -20.57
CA ARG A 105 -4.72 9.84 -21.29
C ARG A 105 -4.88 8.65 -20.33
N GLU A 106 -5.98 7.93 -20.45
CA GLU A 106 -6.15 6.61 -19.86
C GLU A 106 -5.00 5.71 -20.33
N LEU A 107 -4.45 4.91 -19.41
CA LEU A 107 -3.45 3.93 -19.76
C LEU A 107 -4.14 2.77 -20.48
N GLU A 108 -3.58 2.35 -21.59
CA GLU A 108 -3.98 1.09 -22.24
C GLU A 108 -3.16 -0.10 -21.74
N HIS A 109 -1.95 0.19 -21.26
CA HIS A 109 -0.98 -0.81 -20.78
C HIS A 109 -0.29 -0.34 -19.51
N VAL A 110 0.00 -1.25 -18.61
CA VAL A 110 0.86 -1.00 -17.45
C VAL A 110 2.29 -1.44 -17.78
N PRO A 111 3.29 -0.52 -17.71
CA PRO A 111 4.68 -0.89 -17.92
C PRO A 111 5.19 -1.69 -16.71
N CYS A 112 5.68 -2.89 -16.97
CA CYS A 112 6.28 -3.78 -15.98
C CYS A 112 7.75 -4.05 -16.31
N ILE A 113 8.58 -4.18 -15.28
CA ILE A 113 10.01 -4.42 -15.43
C ILE A 113 10.28 -5.91 -15.41
N GLY A 114 10.98 -6.38 -16.43
CA GLY A 114 11.59 -7.70 -16.48
C GLY A 114 13.11 -7.60 -16.54
N HIS A 115 13.78 -8.74 -16.53
CA HIS A 115 15.23 -8.78 -16.69
C HIS A 115 15.62 -8.24 -18.09
N ASN A 116 16.28 -7.08 -18.15
CA ASN A 116 16.67 -6.37 -19.39
C ASN A 116 15.53 -6.07 -20.38
N ARG A 117 14.29 -5.95 -19.92
CA ARG A 117 13.15 -5.62 -20.80
C ARG A 117 12.05 -4.88 -20.03
N ILE A 118 11.32 -4.05 -20.74
CA ILE A 118 10.05 -3.50 -20.29
C ILE A 118 8.95 -4.29 -20.97
N MET A 119 8.02 -4.82 -20.17
CA MET A 119 6.82 -5.48 -20.65
C MET A 119 5.64 -4.52 -20.52
N LEU A 120 4.85 -4.40 -21.56
CA LEU A 120 3.60 -3.64 -21.54
C LEU A 120 2.47 -4.63 -21.32
N VAL A 121 1.87 -4.60 -20.12
CA VAL A 121 0.75 -5.47 -19.75
C VAL A 121 -0.55 -4.75 -20.08
N PRO A 122 -1.38 -5.28 -21.00
CA PRO A 122 -2.68 -4.69 -21.31
C PRO A 122 -3.56 -4.64 -20.06
N ILE A 123 -4.25 -3.53 -19.83
CA ILE A 123 -5.12 -3.40 -18.64
C ILE A 123 -6.26 -4.41 -18.65
N ALA A 124 -6.73 -4.80 -19.83
CA ALA A 124 -7.76 -5.82 -19.97
C ALA A 124 -7.35 -7.19 -19.41
N ASP A 125 -6.04 -7.50 -19.44
CA ASP A 125 -5.48 -8.77 -18.97
C ASP A 125 -5.17 -8.76 -17.47
N ILE A 126 -5.15 -7.57 -16.85
CA ILE A 126 -4.88 -7.44 -15.41
C ILE A 126 -6.09 -7.90 -14.63
N GLU A 127 -5.91 -8.83 -13.72
CA GLU A 127 -6.94 -9.26 -12.77
C GLU A 127 -6.80 -8.54 -11.43
N VAL A 128 -5.58 -8.48 -10.90
CA VAL A 128 -5.27 -7.84 -9.61
C VAL A 128 -3.97 -7.05 -9.72
N ALA A 129 -3.92 -5.88 -9.11
CA ALA A 129 -2.70 -5.15 -8.87
C ALA A 129 -2.56 -4.89 -7.36
N PHE A 130 -1.40 -5.18 -6.78
CA PHE A 130 -1.18 -4.96 -5.35
C PHE A 130 0.23 -4.46 -5.05
N SER A 131 0.35 -3.67 -3.98
CA SER A 131 1.64 -3.19 -3.51
C SER A 131 2.25 -4.16 -2.51
N ASP A 132 3.54 -4.45 -2.72
CA ASP A 132 4.38 -5.22 -1.81
C ASP A 132 5.75 -4.55 -1.62
N LEU A 133 6.69 -5.23 -0.96
CA LEU A 133 8.03 -4.71 -0.69
C LEU A 133 8.87 -4.46 -1.95
N SER A 134 8.53 -5.08 -3.06
CA SER A 134 9.26 -4.97 -4.35
C SER A 134 8.69 -3.88 -5.27
N GLY A 135 7.49 -3.38 -4.96
CA GLY A 135 6.79 -2.37 -5.75
C GLY A 135 5.32 -2.71 -5.94
N VAL A 136 4.78 -2.48 -7.13
CA VAL A 136 3.42 -2.89 -7.48
C VAL A 136 3.47 -4.14 -8.34
N SER A 137 2.95 -5.24 -7.80
CA SER A 137 2.78 -6.51 -8.52
C SER A 137 1.50 -6.49 -9.33
N ILE A 138 1.60 -6.87 -10.60
CA ILE A 138 0.50 -6.96 -11.57
C ILE A 138 0.26 -8.44 -11.85
N GLN A 139 -0.91 -8.94 -11.51
CA GLN A 139 -1.33 -10.33 -11.75
C GLN A 139 -2.28 -10.40 -12.95
N THR A 140 -1.93 -11.29 -13.87
CA THR A 140 -2.78 -11.68 -14.99
C THR A 140 -3.13 -13.16 -14.87
N SER A 141 -3.96 -13.69 -15.76
CA SER A 141 -4.25 -15.13 -15.80
C SER A 141 -3.02 -16.01 -16.01
N GLU A 142 -1.96 -15.49 -16.63
CA GLU A 142 -0.79 -16.27 -17.03
C GLU A 142 0.45 -16.03 -16.17
N ARG A 143 0.58 -14.83 -15.59
CA ARG A 143 1.83 -14.41 -14.93
C ARG A 143 1.63 -13.27 -13.93
N THR A 144 2.66 -13.12 -13.09
CA THR A 144 2.86 -11.93 -12.24
C THR A 144 4.05 -11.13 -12.75
N ALA A 145 3.91 -9.81 -12.82
CA ALA A 145 4.96 -8.89 -13.23
C ALA A 145 5.02 -7.70 -12.26
N THR A 146 6.16 -7.03 -12.15
CA THR A 146 6.33 -5.89 -11.25
C THR A 146 6.36 -4.58 -12.03
N SER A 147 5.50 -3.64 -11.65
CA SER A 147 5.46 -2.28 -12.18
C SER A 147 6.17 -1.29 -11.25
N GLN A 148 6.69 -0.21 -11.83
CA GLN A 148 7.20 0.94 -11.07
C GLN A 148 6.12 1.99 -10.80
N LEU A 149 4.96 1.88 -11.45
CA LEU A 149 3.84 2.77 -11.19
C LEU A 149 3.29 2.51 -9.78
N THR A 150 2.82 3.56 -9.13
CA THR A 150 2.11 3.40 -7.83
C THR A 150 0.69 2.91 -8.07
N LEU A 151 0.09 2.25 -7.06
CA LEU A 151 -1.32 1.87 -7.12
C LEU A 151 -2.23 3.07 -7.38
N LYS A 152 -1.89 4.25 -6.84
CA LYS A 152 -2.65 5.48 -7.05
C LYS A 152 -2.67 5.88 -8.51
N VAL A 153 -1.51 5.89 -9.19
CA VAL A 153 -1.42 6.21 -10.62
C VAL A 153 -2.20 5.21 -11.47
N ILE A 154 -2.12 3.91 -11.12
CA ILE A 154 -2.87 2.87 -11.82
C ILE A 154 -4.38 3.06 -11.62
N GLU A 155 -4.83 3.34 -10.39
CA GLU A 155 -6.23 3.62 -10.08
C GLU A 155 -6.78 4.83 -10.83
N GLU A 156 -6.03 5.95 -10.85
CA GLU A 156 -6.45 7.19 -11.50
C GLU A 156 -6.48 7.09 -13.03
N LYS A 157 -5.67 6.21 -13.62
CA LYS A 157 -5.48 6.12 -15.08
C LYS A 157 -6.03 4.85 -15.70
N THR A 158 -6.76 4.05 -14.94
CA THR A 158 -7.36 2.81 -15.42
C THR A 158 -8.76 2.62 -14.85
N HIS A 159 -9.46 1.61 -15.34
CA HIS A 159 -10.76 1.21 -14.81
C HIS A 159 -10.66 0.22 -13.62
N LEU A 160 -9.46 -0.06 -13.11
CA LEU A 160 -9.30 -0.91 -11.95
C LEU A 160 -9.90 -0.24 -10.71
N ILE A 161 -10.52 -1.02 -9.84
CA ILE A 161 -11.22 -0.53 -8.66
C ILE A 161 -10.41 -0.88 -7.41
N ARG A 162 -10.24 0.09 -6.51
CA ARG A 162 -9.63 -0.16 -5.23
C ARG A 162 -10.57 -0.97 -4.34
N CYS A 163 -10.09 -2.13 -3.89
CA CYS A 163 -10.81 -3.02 -2.96
C CYS A 163 -10.14 -3.10 -1.58
N HIS A 164 -8.87 -2.72 -1.51
CA HIS A 164 -8.10 -2.65 -0.27
C HIS A 164 -7.02 -1.56 -0.41
N ARG A 165 -6.49 -1.05 0.70
CA ARG A 165 -5.41 -0.05 0.66
C ARG A 165 -4.23 -0.45 -0.21
N GLN A 166 -3.96 -1.76 -0.35
CA GLN A 166 -2.89 -2.32 -1.15
C GLN A 166 -3.34 -3.05 -2.41
N TYR A 167 -4.64 -3.11 -2.71
CA TYR A 167 -5.16 -3.90 -3.83
C TYR A 167 -6.10 -3.12 -4.71
N LEU A 168 -5.88 -3.25 -6.01
CA LEU A 168 -6.82 -2.90 -7.07
C LEU A 168 -7.27 -4.19 -7.75
N VAL A 169 -8.50 -4.23 -8.20
CA VAL A 169 -9.07 -5.37 -8.94
C VAL A 169 -9.70 -4.89 -10.24
N ASN A 170 -9.61 -5.70 -11.27
CA ASN A 170 -10.36 -5.49 -12.48
C ASN A 170 -11.80 -5.98 -12.28
N PRO A 171 -12.81 -5.10 -12.38
CA PRO A 171 -14.21 -5.50 -12.23
C PRO A 171 -14.62 -6.66 -13.14
N LYS A 172 -14.06 -6.69 -14.36
CA LYS A 172 -14.36 -7.73 -15.35
C LYS A 172 -13.73 -9.09 -15.03
N ALA A 173 -12.70 -9.11 -14.19
CA ALA A 173 -12.03 -10.32 -13.77
C ALA A 173 -12.64 -10.93 -12.49
N ILE A 174 -13.56 -10.23 -11.83
CA ILE A 174 -14.20 -10.74 -10.61
C ILE A 174 -15.10 -11.93 -10.97
N ARG A 175 -14.82 -13.08 -10.36
CA ARG A 175 -15.67 -14.26 -10.43
C ARG A 175 -16.70 -14.28 -9.30
N GLU A 176 -16.26 -14.01 -8.07
CA GLU A 176 -17.10 -14.01 -6.87
C GLU A 176 -16.54 -13.08 -5.79
N ILE A 177 -17.41 -12.62 -4.90
CA ILE A 177 -17.05 -11.92 -3.68
C ILE A 177 -17.53 -12.75 -2.51
N LYS A 178 -16.59 -13.31 -1.74
CA LYS A 178 -16.87 -14.06 -0.52
C LYS A 178 -17.05 -13.08 0.63
N LEU A 179 -18.19 -13.17 1.30
CA LEU A 179 -18.42 -12.43 2.55
C LEU A 179 -17.87 -13.27 3.71
N LEU A 180 -16.95 -12.69 4.45
CA LEU A 180 -16.30 -13.30 5.60
C LEU A 180 -16.93 -12.79 6.91
N GLU A 181 -16.55 -13.41 8.01
CA GLU A 181 -16.97 -12.96 9.34
C GLU A 181 -16.51 -11.52 9.61
N GLN A 182 -17.19 -10.86 10.56
CA GLN A 182 -16.89 -9.50 11.00
C GLN A 182 -16.97 -8.42 9.91
N GLY A 183 -17.67 -8.67 8.80
CA GLY A 183 -17.87 -7.69 7.71
C GLY A 183 -16.65 -7.50 6.79
N LEU A 184 -15.72 -8.43 6.82
CA LEU A 184 -14.64 -8.54 5.84
C LEU A 184 -15.15 -9.24 4.58
N ALA A 185 -14.44 -9.07 3.48
CA ALA A 185 -14.74 -9.78 2.24
C ALA A 185 -13.45 -10.10 1.48
N GLU A 186 -13.53 -11.04 0.57
CA GLU A 186 -12.45 -11.44 -0.32
C GLU A 186 -12.99 -11.58 -1.74
N ILE A 187 -12.30 -10.98 -2.70
CA ILE A 187 -12.57 -11.19 -4.12
C ILE A 187 -11.79 -12.39 -4.60
N VAL A 188 -12.46 -13.24 -5.37
CA VAL A 188 -11.80 -14.31 -6.15
C VAL A 188 -11.97 -13.98 -7.62
N THR A 189 -10.87 -13.91 -8.35
CA THR A 189 -10.86 -13.64 -9.79
C THR A 189 -11.10 -14.89 -10.61
N GLN A 190 -11.26 -14.71 -11.92
CA GLN A 190 -11.52 -15.82 -12.85
C GLN A 190 -10.39 -16.86 -12.85
N SER A 191 -9.14 -16.40 -12.72
CA SER A 191 -7.96 -17.29 -12.63
C SER A 191 -7.65 -17.77 -11.22
N GLY A 192 -8.49 -17.43 -10.23
CA GLY A 192 -8.35 -17.89 -8.85
C GLY A 192 -7.43 -17.04 -7.97
N HIS A 193 -7.02 -15.84 -8.40
CA HIS A 193 -6.32 -14.92 -7.51
C HIS A 193 -7.27 -14.39 -6.45
N ASN A 194 -6.76 -14.24 -5.23
CA ASN A 194 -7.50 -13.70 -4.10
C ASN A 194 -7.06 -12.27 -3.80
N ALA A 195 -8.03 -11.37 -3.57
CA ALA A 195 -7.78 -10.01 -3.16
C ALA A 195 -8.65 -9.65 -1.94
N PRO A 196 -8.05 -9.21 -0.83
CA PRO A 196 -8.81 -8.82 0.35
C PRO A 196 -9.62 -7.56 0.07
N VAL A 197 -10.81 -7.48 0.65
CA VAL A 197 -11.67 -6.29 0.58
C VAL A 197 -11.90 -5.76 1.99
N SER A 198 -11.44 -4.53 2.24
CA SER A 198 -11.69 -3.91 3.53
C SER A 198 -13.13 -3.38 3.62
N ARG A 199 -13.66 -3.26 4.84
CA ARG A 199 -15.03 -2.77 5.11
C ARG A 199 -15.36 -1.47 4.39
N ARG A 200 -14.41 -0.53 4.39
CA ARG A 200 -14.54 0.78 3.73
C ARG A 200 -14.77 0.64 2.23
N TYR A 201 -13.99 -0.21 1.58
CA TYR A 201 -14.03 -0.37 0.12
C TYR A 201 -15.16 -1.30 -0.34
N LEU A 202 -15.69 -2.15 0.53
CA LEU A 202 -16.77 -3.08 0.17
C LEU A 202 -18.02 -2.35 -0.31
N LYS A 203 -18.39 -1.23 0.35
CA LYS A 203 -19.52 -0.41 -0.07
C LYS A 203 -19.30 0.21 -1.44
N VAL A 204 -18.15 0.84 -1.64
CA VAL A 204 -17.79 1.48 -2.93
C VAL A 204 -17.71 0.45 -4.05
N LEU A 205 -17.17 -0.74 -3.75
CA LEU A 205 -17.08 -1.84 -4.71
C LEU A 205 -18.47 -2.30 -5.14
N LYS A 206 -19.39 -2.52 -4.20
CA LYS A 206 -20.78 -2.88 -4.48
C LYS A 206 -21.48 -1.84 -5.37
N GLU A 207 -21.35 -0.56 -5.03
CA GLU A 207 -21.93 0.55 -5.83
C GLU A 207 -21.38 0.55 -7.26
N LYS A 208 -20.03 0.39 -7.42
CA LYS A 208 -19.41 0.34 -8.74
C LYS A 208 -19.76 -0.89 -9.56
N LEU A 209 -20.08 -2.01 -8.92
CA LEU A 209 -20.53 -3.24 -9.56
C LEU A 209 -22.05 -3.27 -9.78
N GLY A 210 -22.78 -2.25 -9.34
CA GLY A 210 -24.20 -2.10 -9.59
C GLY A 210 -25.13 -2.89 -8.67
N PHE A 211 -24.63 -3.30 -7.49
CA PHE A 211 -25.48 -3.90 -6.46
C PHE A 211 -25.20 -3.30 -5.08
N SER A 212 -26.22 -3.19 -4.26
CA SER A 212 -26.20 -2.58 -2.91
C SER A 212 -26.54 -3.63 -1.84
#